data_91497b886a1702283b4905bace574736
#
_entry.id   91497b886a1702283b4905bace574736
#
_cell.length_a   1.000
_cell.length_b   1.000
_cell.length_c   1.000
_cell.angle_alpha   90.00
_cell.angle_beta   90.00
_cell.angle_gamma   90.00
#
_symmetry.space_group_name_H-M   'P 1'
#
loop_
_entity.id
_entity.type
_entity.pdbx_description
1 polymer ?
#
loop_
_entity_poly.entity_id
_entity_poly.type
_entity_poly.pdbx_seq_one_letter_code
_entity_poly.pdbx_strand_id
1 'polypeptide(L)'
;MSEDNLKLWNDLKAVPREAKKTIQAGRLKGMTDIKPQWRLQIMTEQFGAVGFGWYYEVAKTWTETYNTEVSVHVQLNLYVNIGGGWSKPISGIGGSMLISNEKIKDYENDLYDTKFKPYHSDEAYKMATTDALSVAMKQLGVAADVYMGLSDSKYDKKPAQTVNQIKASTVNK
;
A
#
# COMPACT_ATOMS: atom_id res chain seq x y z
N MET A 1 -4.81 1.43 30.08
CA MET A 1 -3.73 0.97 29.15
C MET A 1 -2.57 1.92 29.35
N SER A 2 -1.39 1.43 29.63
CA SER A 2 -0.23 2.29 29.87
C SER A 2 0.16 3.01 28.56
N GLU A 3 0.61 4.26 28.68
CA GLU A 3 1.14 5.06 27.55
C GLU A 3 2.29 4.33 26.83
N ASP A 4 3.00 3.45 27.52
CA ASP A 4 4.07 2.60 26.98
C ASP A 4 3.63 1.67 25.83
N ASN A 5 2.41 1.15 25.87
CA ASN A 5 1.94 0.20 24.83
C ASN A 5 1.74 0.87 23.47
N LEU A 6 1.50 2.17 23.42
CA LEU A 6 1.34 2.93 22.19
C LEU A 6 2.59 3.65 21.72
N LYS A 7 3.68 3.57 22.50
CA LYS A 7 4.92 4.27 22.14
C LYS A 7 5.43 3.87 20.76
N LEU A 8 5.64 2.58 20.53
CA LEU A 8 6.10 2.06 19.24
C LEU A 8 5.16 2.45 18.10
N TRP A 9 3.84 2.32 18.31
CA TRP A 9 2.83 2.71 17.33
C TRP A 9 2.94 4.20 16.97
N ASN A 10 3.10 5.05 17.98
CA ASN A 10 3.20 6.49 17.77
C ASN A 10 4.50 6.90 17.04
N ASP A 11 5.59 6.17 17.27
CA ASP A 11 6.87 6.38 16.60
C ASP A 11 6.81 6.00 15.10
N LEU A 12 5.96 5.03 14.72
CA LEU A 12 5.89 4.46 13.36
C LEU A 12 4.74 5.01 12.50
N LYS A 13 3.74 5.69 13.07
CA LYS A 13 2.48 6.00 12.39
C LYS A 13 2.57 7.11 11.36
N ALA A 14 3.43 8.10 11.57
CA ALA A 14 3.48 9.32 10.78
C ALA A 14 4.29 9.15 9.49
N VAL A 15 3.66 9.38 8.33
CA VAL A 15 4.32 9.32 7.02
C VAL A 15 4.65 10.75 6.56
N PRO A 16 5.91 11.09 6.29
CA PRO A 16 6.28 12.39 5.78
C PRO A 16 5.75 12.59 4.35
N ARG A 17 5.57 13.84 3.95
CA ARG A 17 4.94 14.20 2.67
C ARG A 17 5.70 13.62 1.47
N GLU A 18 7.02 13.64 1.50
CA GLU A 18 7.91 13.12 0.44
C GLU A 18 7.83 11.60 0.26
N ALA A 19 7.37 10.87 1.27
CA ALA A 19 7.14 9.43 1.19
C ALA A 19 5.75 9.06 0.66
N LYS A 20 4.85 10.04 0.49
CA LYS A 20 3.50 9.87 -0.05
C LYS A 20 3.51 10.06 -1.55
N LYS A 21 2.76 9.23 -2.27
CA LYS A 21 2.55 9.32 -3.71
C LYS A 21 1.06 9.18 -4.02
N THR A 22 0.54 10.02 -4.90
CA THR A 22 -0.82 9.86 -5.40
C THR A 22 -0.86 8.83 -6.51
N ILE A 23 -1.76 7.85 -6.43
CA ILE A 23 -2.01 6.87 -7.49
C ILE A 23 -2.72 7.59 -8.64
N GLN A 24 -2.13 7.55 -9.85
CA GLN A 24 -2.59 8.32 -11.00
C GLN A 24 -3.62 7.58 -11.86
N ALA A 25 -3.67 6.25 -11.80
CA ALA A 25 -4.50 5.44 -12.68
C ALA A 25 -5.09 4.21 -11.97
N GLY A 26 -5.99 3.50 -12.66
CA GLY A 26 -6.61 2.26 -12.20
C GLY A 26 -7.67 2.45 -11.13
N ARG A 27 -8.09 1.35 -10.52
CA ARG A 27 -9.17 1.29 -9.52
C ARG A 27 -8.89 2.15 -8.28
N LEU A 28 -7.62 2.33 -7.94
CA LEU A 28 -7.18 3.08 -6.76
C LEU A 28 -6.78 4.54 -7.08
N LYS A 29 -7.12 5.03 -8.29
CA LYS A 29 -6.82 6.41 -8.70
C LYS A 29 -7.30 7.41 -7.65
N GLY A 30 -6.40 8.29 -7.29
CA GLY A 30 -6.68 9.33 -6.30
C GLY A 30 -6.33 8.95 -4.87
N MET A 31 -6.08 7.68 -4.57
CA MET A 31 -5.63 7.24 -3.24
C MET A 31 -4.15 7.57 -3.02
N THR A 32 -3.76 7.59 -1.76
CA THR A 32 -2.35 7.78 -1.37
C THR A 32 -1.68 6.41 -1.30
N ASP A 33 -0.58 6.28 -2.03
CA ASP A 33 0.38 5.21 -1.88
C ASP A 33 1.58 5.69 -1.06
N ILE A 34 2.23 4.77 -0.36
CA ILE A 34 3.40 5.03 0.45
C ILE A 34 4.58 4.35 -0.21
N LYS A 35 5.63 5.12 -0.50
CA LYS A 35 6.84 4.59 -1.11
C LYS A 35 7.38 3.40 -0.31
N PRO A 36 7.57 2.22 -0.91
CA PRO A 36 8.07 1.03 -0.20
C PRO A 36 9.41 1.28 0.49
N GLN A 37 10.29 2.06 -0.13
CA GLN A 37 11.60 2.37 0.41
C GLN A 37 11.53 3.13 1.75
N TRP A 38 10.54 4.01 1.93
CA TRP A 38 10.32 4.68 3.21
C TRP A 38 9.94 3.68 4.33
N ARG A 39 9.15 2.66 4.01
CA ARG A 39 8.81 1.62 5.00
C ARG A 39 10.05 0.87 5.47
N LEU A 40 10.98 0.57 4.56
CA LEU A 40 12.25 -0.06 4.93
C LEU A 40 13.11 0.87 5.77
N GLN A 41 13.13 2.16 5.44
CA GLN A 41 13.87 3.18 6.17
C GLN A 41 13.35 3.31 7.60
N ILE A 42 12.05 3.50 7.82
CA ILE A 42 11.49 3.67 9.17
C ILE A 42 11.68 2.42 10.03
N MET A 43 11.61 1.22 9.44
CA MET A 43 11.93 -0.03 10.14
C MET A 43 13.40 -0.06 10.58
N THR A 44 14.30 0.41 9.70
CA THR A 44 15.73 0.46 10.00
C THR A 44 16.05 1.53 11.06
N GLU A 45 15.40 2.68 11.01
CA GLU A 45 15.53 3.73 12.03
C GLU A 45 15.05 3.25 13.41
N GLN A 46 13.96 2.49 13.45
CA GLN A 46 13.35 2.05 14.69
C GLN A 46 14.03 0.82 15.31
N PHE A 47 14.42 -0.15 14.49
CA PHE A 47 14.88 -1.45 14.96
C PHE A 47 16.35 -1.73 14.66
N GLY A 48 16.99 -0.96 13.79
CA GLY A 48 18.33 -1.23 13.29
C GLY A 48 18.33 -1.87 11.90
N ALA A 49 19.51 -2.23 11.40
CA ALA A 49 19.67 -2.76 10.05
C ALA A 49 18.89 -4.09 9.86
N VAL A 50 18.41 -4.30 8.63
CA VAL A 50 17.77 -5.57 8.23
C VAL A 50 18.76 -6.74 8.44
N GLY A 51 18.25 -7.86 8.96
CA GLY A 51 19.05 -9.02 9.36
C GLY A 51 19.58 -8.95 10.79
N PHE A 52 19.68 -7.76 11.41
CA PHE A 52 20.16 -7.56 12.78
C PHE A 52 19.07 -7.04 13.72
N GLY A 53 18.36 -5.99 13.32
CA GLY A 53 17.28 -5.39 14.10
C GLY A 53 15.89 -5.84 13.66
N TRP A 54 15.75 -6.24 12.41
CA TRP A 54 14.53 -6.84 11.86
C TRP A 54 14.86 -7.70 10.64
N TYR A 55 14.00 -8.64 10.32
CA TYR A 55 14.06 -9.45 9.11
C TYR A 55 12.69 -10.08 8.81
N TYR A 56 12.55 -10.70 7.66
CA TYR A 56 11.36 -11.47 7.32
C TYR A 56 11.72 -12.79 6.65
N GLU A 57 10.81 -13.75 6.73
CA GLU A 57 10.90 -15.05 6.08
C GLU A 57 9.63 -15.30 5.28
N VAL A 58 9.78 -15.79 4.05
CA VAL A 58 8.64 -16.24 3.26
C VAL A 58 8.18 -17.58 3.81
N ALA A 59 6.99 -17.61 4.39
CA ALA A 59 6.42 -18.80 4.99
C ALA A 59 5.70 -19.68 3.95
N LYS A 60 5.03 -19.07 2.97
CA LYS A 60 4.25 -19.77 1.94
C LYS A 60 4.08 -18.90 0.70
N THR A 61 4.08 -19.56 -0.46
CA THR A 61 3.64 -18.99 -1.73
C THR A 61 2.61 -19.93 -2.38
N TRP A 62 1.60 -19.36 -3.05
CA TRP A 62 0.63 -20.13 -3.83
C TRP A 62 0.08 -19.29 -4.96
N THR A 63 -0.56 -19.94 -5.90
CA THR A 63 -1.28 -19.29 -6.99
C THR A 63 -2.76 -19.64 -6.92
N GLU A 64 -3.60 -18.70 -7.39
CA GLU A 64 -5.03 -18.91 -7.60
C GLU A 64 -5.35 -18.61 -9.06
N THR A 65 -6.17 -19.47 -9.65
CA THR A 65 -6.57 -19.32 -11.06
C THR A 65 -8.07 -19.07 -11.13
N TYR A 66 -8.43 -18.03 -11.86
CA TYR A 66 -9.82 -17.74 -12.21
C TYR A 66 -9.92 -17.49 -13.71
N ASN A 67 -10.61 -18.38 -14.43
CA ASN A 67 -10.62 -18.42 -15.89
C ASN A 67 -9.19 -18.47 -16.48
N THR A 68 -8.80 -17.45 -17.23
CA THR A 68 -7.48 -17.31 -17.85
C THR A 68 -6.51 -16.46 -17.04
N GLU A 69 -6.94 -15.95 -15.90
CA GLU A 69 -6.13 -15.10 -15.02
C GLU A 69 -5.56 -15.91 -13.87
N VAL A 70 -4.33 -15.58 -13.49
CA VAL A 70 -3.63 -16.21 -12.37
C VAL A 70 -3.08 -15.13 -11.46
N SER A 71 -3.42 -15.23 -10.19
CA SER A 71 -2.80 -14.43 -9.14
C SER A 71 -1.77 -15.25 -8.37
N VAL A 72 -0.71 -14.59 -7.92
CA VAL A 72 0.25 -15.14 -6.96
C VAL A 72 0.06 -14.49 -5.61
N HIS A 73 0.18 -15.28 -4.57
CA HIS A 73 0.08 -14.85 -3.19
C HIS A 73 1.33 -15.26 -2.41
N VAL A 74 1.76 -14.39 -1.52
CA VAL A 74 2.90 -14.61 -0.64
C VAL A 74 2.45 -14.36 0.79
N GLN A 75 2.70 -15.33 1.66
CA GLN A 75 2.64 -15.15 3.10
C GLN A 75 4.07 -15.06 3.63
N LEU A 76 4.36 -14.03 4.41
CA LEU A 76 5.62 -13.90 5.11
C LEU A 76 5.42 -13.64 6.60
N ASN A 77 6.46 -13.88 7.36
CA ASN A 77 6.57 -13.55 8.78
C ASN A 77 7.66 -12.51 8.95
N LEU A 78 7.29 -11.37 9.51
CA LEU A 78 8.21 -10.31 9.92
C LEU A 78 8.59 -10.53 11.38
N TYR A 79 9.87 -10.29 11.70
CA TYR A 79 10.43 -10.35 13.03
C TYR A 79 11.15 -9.05 13.34
N VAL A 80 10.99 -8.55 14.55
CA VAL A 80 11.66 -7.35 15.04
C VAL A 80 12.35 -7.64 16.36
N ASN A 81 13.52 -7.04 16.58
CA ASN A 81 14.25 -7.14 17.84
C ASN A 81 13.91 -5.95 18.74
N ILE A 82 13.36 -6.21 19.91
CA ILE A 82 13.02 -5.18 20.89
C ILE A 82 13.65 -5.57 22.23
N GLY A 83 14.53 -4.70 22.75
CA GLY A 83 15.18 -4.93 24.05
C GLY A 83 16.05 -6.19 24.09
N GLY A 84 16.66 -6.58 22.98
CA GLY A 84 17.51 -7.77 22.87
C GLY A 84 16.78 -9.09 22.65
N GLY A 85 15.46 -9.06 22.49
CA GLY A 85 14.62 -10.24 22.20
C GLY A 85 13.90 -10.13 20.85
N TRP A 86 13.81 -11.25 20.12
CA TRP A 86 13.03 -11.34 18.88
C TRP A 86 11.53 -11.47 19.16
N SER A 87 10.73 -10.77 18.39
CA SER A 87 9.28 -10.89 18.44
C SER A 87 8.80 -12.29 18.01
N LYS A 88 7.57 -12.60 18.35
CA LYS A 88 6.83 -13.67 17.66
C LYS A 88 6.60 -13.26 16.19
N PRO A 89 6.34 -14.23 15.27
CA PRO A 89 6.09 -13.91 13.87
C PRO A 89 4.90 -12.96 13.71
N ILE A 90 5.10 -11.90 12.94
CA ILE A 90 4.08 -10.93 12.55
C ILE A 90 3.74 -11.24 11.09
N SER A 91 2.64 -11.94 10.87
CA SER A 91 2.32 -12.47 9.55
C SER A 91 1.67 -11.41 8.66
N GLY A 92 2.07 -11.37 7.38
CA GLY A 92 1.42 -10.58 6.34
C GLY A 92 1.18 -11.43 5.10
N ILE A 93 0.07 -11.18 4.41
CA ILE A 93 -0.26 -11.81 3.13
C ILE A 93 -0.40 -10.69 2.10
N GLY A 94 0.23 -10.87 0.95
CA GLY A 94 0.13 -9.97 -0.19
C GLY A 94 -0.10 -10.74 -1.47
N GLY A 95 -0.61 -10.05 -2.48
CA GLY A 95 -0.91 -10.66 -3.77
C GLY A 95 -0.64 -9.76 -4.96
N SER A 96 -0.45 -10.38 -6.11
CA SER A 96 -0.30 -9.70 -7.40
C SER A 96 -0.77 -10.59 -8.55
N MET A 97 -1.13 -9.96 -9.69
CA MET A 97 -1.49 -10.70 -10.90
C MET A 97 -0.21 -11.23 -11.55
N LEU A 98 -0.15 -12.56 -11.75
CA LEU A 98 0.89 -13.25 -12.50
C LEU A 98 0.53 -13.33 -13.98
N ILE A 99 -0.73 -13.67 -14.28
CA ILE A 99 -1.29 -13.67 -15.63
C ILE A 99 -2.57 -12.82 -15.58
N SER A 100 -2.60 -11.76 -16.36
CA SER A 100 -3.77 -10.90 -16.53
C SER A 100 -4.17 -10.80 -17.98
N ASN A 101 -5.44 -10.42 -18.23
CA ASN A 101 -5.92 -10.18 -19.57
C ASN A 101 -5.83 -8.69 -19.91
N GLU A 102 -5.00 -8.34 -20.88
CA GLU A 102 -4.88 -6.99 -21.40
C GLU A 102 -5.73 -6.79 -22.64
N LYS A 103 -6.43 -5.65 -22.71
CA LYS A 103 -7.16 -5.26 -23.92
C LYS A 103 -6.19 -4.99 -25.06
N ILE A 104 -6.49 -5.54 -26.23
CA ILE A 104 -5.74 -5.23 -27.46
C ILE A 104 -6.24 -3.87 -27.95
N LYS A 105 -5.32 -2.92 -28.16
CA LYS A 105 -5.65 -1.66 -28.81
C LYS A 105 -5.59 -1.85 -30.33
N ASP A 106 -6.72 -1.58 -30.99
CA ASP A 106 -6.76 -1.46 -32.45
C ASP A 106 -6.29 -0.06 -32.86
N TYR A 107 -5.06 0.03 -33.36
CA TYR A 107 -4.46 1.29 -33.76
C TYR A 107 -4.99 1.84 -35.08
N GLU A 108 -5.66 1.03 -35.91
CA GLU A 108 -6.21 1.47 -37.20
C GLU A 108 -7.53 2.22 -37.05
N ASN A 109 -8.34 1.83 -36.05
CA ASN A 109 -9.68 2.41 -35.86
C ASN A 109 -9.79 3.24 -34.57
N ASP A 110 -8.71 3.44 -33.82
CA ASP A 110 -8.66 4.08 -32.48
C ASP A 110 -9.71 3.52 -31.48
N LEU A 111 -10.15 2.30 -31.72
CA LEU A 111 -11.11 1.57 -30.91
C LEU A 111 -10.38 0.49 -30.10
N TYR A 112 -10.79 0.31 -28.85
CA TYR A 112 -10.36 -0.87 -28.11
C TYR A 112 -11.16 -2.08 -28.63
N ASP A 113 -10.45 -3.03 -29.25
CA ASP A 113 -11.06 -4.33 -29.58
C ASP A 113 -11.56 -4.98 -28.25
N THR A 114 -12.65 -5.72 -28.36
CA THR A 114 -13.16 -6.56 -27.27
C THR A 114 -12.28 -7.78 -27.00
N LYS A 115 -11.26 -8.00 -27.83
CA LYS A 115 -10.27 -9.08 -27.67
C LYS A 115 -9.28 -8.77 -26.58
N PHE A 116 -8.91 -9.82 -25.86
CA PHE A 116 -7.91 -9.78 -24.80
C PHE A 116 -6.74 -10.69 -25.16
N LYS A 117 -5.55 -10.31 -24.76
CA LYS A 117 -4.36 -11.18 -24.80
C LYS A 117 -3.86 -11.42 -23.38
N PRO A 118 -3.34 -12.62 -23.08
CA PRO A 118 -2.67 -12.87 -21.82
C PRO A 118 -1.40 -12.01 -21.71
N TYR A 119 -1.21 -11.40 -20.54
CA TYR A 119 0.02 -10.75 -20.16
C TYR A 119 0.61 -11.48 -18.96
N HIS A 120 1.88 -11.90 -19.06
CA HIS A 120 2.63 -12.53 -17.98
C HIS A 120 3.52 -11.50 -17.31
N SER A 121 3.37 -11.33 -15.99
CA SER A 121 4.18 -10.42 -15.19
C SER A 121 5.35 -11.18 -14.55
N ASP A 122 6.58 -10.85 -14.92
CA ASP A 122 7.81 -11.33 -14.29
C ASP A 122 8.06 -10.72 -12.90
N GLU A 123 7.36 -9.62 -12.58
CA GLU A 123 7.44 -8.90 -11.32
C GLU A 123 6.44 -9.38 -10.26
N ALA A 124 5.50 -10.28 -10.60
CA ALA A 124 4.36 -10.61 -9.76
C ALA A 124 4.74 -11.10 -8.35
N TYR A 125 5.73 -11.98 -8.24
CA TYR A 125 6.20 -12.47 -6.93
C TYR A 125 6.87 -11.38 -6.10
N LYS A 126 7.64 -10.51 -6.72
CA LYS A 126 8.27 -9.35 -6.06
C LYS A 126 7.20 -8.39 -5.53
N MET A 127 6.18 -8.11 -6.33
CA MET A 127 5.07 -7.24 -5.93
C MET A 127 4.27 -7.86 -4.79
N ALA A 128 3.93 -9.14 -4.86
CA ALA A 128 3.23 -9.86 -3.80
C ALA A 128 4.04 -9.89 -2.49
N THR A 129 5.36 -10.08 -2.56
CA THR A 129 6.25 -10.05 -1.39
C THR A 129 6.28 -8.65 -0.76
N THR A 130 6.38 -7.61 -1.57
CA THR A 130 6.38 -6.21 -1.09
C THR A 130 5.04 -5.85 -0.44
N ASP A 131 3.94 -6.31 -1.00
CA ASP A 131 2.61 -6.12 -0.42
C ASP A 131 2.46 -6.87 0.91
N ALA A 132 2.86 -8.15 0.97
CA ALA A 132 2.86 -8.95 2.18
C ALA A 132 3.67 -8.30 3.31
N LEU A 133 4.88 -7.80 2.99
CA LEU A 133 5.73 -7.10 3.94
C LEU A 133 5.06 -5.81 4.45
N SER A 134 4.42 -5.06 3.57
CA SER A 134 3.65 -3.86 3.93
C SER A 134 2.49 -4.20 4.87
N VAL A 135 1.81 -5.32 4.65
CA VAL A 135 0.71 -5.80 5.52
C VAL A 135 1.24 -6.19 6.90
N ALA A 136 2.38 -6.87 7.00
CA ALA A 136 3.01 -7.19 8.28
C ALA A 136 3.43 -5.93 9.04
N MET A 137 4.08 -4.97 8.38
CA MET A 137 4.52 -3.70 8.98
C MET A 137 3.36 -2.86 9.52
N LYS A 138 2.19 -2.88 8.87
CA LYS A 138 0.98 -2.19 9.36
C LYS A 138 0.56 -2.64 10.76
N GLN A 139 0.80 -3.90 11.11
CA GLN A 139 0.46 -4.42 12.44
C GLN A 139 1.34 -3.83 13.54
N LEU A 140 2.51 -3.30 13.21
CA LEU A 140 3.37 -2.53 14.11
C LEU A 140 2.98 -1.04 14.20
N GLY A 141 2.04 -0.58 13.37
CA GLY A 141 1.64 0.82 13.27
C GLY A 141 2.31 1.61 12.14
N VAL A 142 3.14 0.97 11.31
CA VAL A 142 3.80 1.67 10.20
C VAL A 142 2.78 2.32 9.28
N ALA A 143 2.87 3.64 9.15
CA ALA A 143 1.99 4.47 8.34
C ALA A 143 0.50 4.48 8.79
N ALA A 144 0.23 4.19 10.05
CA ALA A 144 -1.15 4.10 10.55
C ALA A 144 -1.96 5.38 10.29
N ASP A 145 -1.39 6.57 10.40
CA ASP A 145 -2.08 7.84 10.15
C ASP A 145 -2.67 7.94 8.72
N VAL A 146 -1.99 7.37 7.72
CA VAL A 146 -2.50 7.34 6.35
C VAL A 146 -3.69 6.40 6.23
N TYR A 147 -3.60 5.22 6.85
CA TYR A 147 -4.67 4.21 6.78
C TYR A 147 -5.89 4.58 7.64
N MET A 148 -5.68 5.35 8.70
CA MET A 148 -6.75 5.86 9.57
C MET A 148 -7.38 7.16 9.04
N GLY A 149 -6.89 7.73 7.93
CA GLY A 149 -7.37 9.01 7.40
C GLY A 149 -7.01 10.22 8.26
N LEU A 150 -6.07 10.09 9.18
CA LEU A 150 -5.66 11.15 10.11
C LEU A 150 -4.54 12.04 9.54
N SER A 151 -3.96 11.68 8.41
CA SER A 151 -3.00 12.52 7.71
C SER A 151 -3.72 13.32 6.62
N ASP A 152 -3.20 14.52 6.25
CA ASP A 152 -3.62 15.35 5.11
C ASP A 152 -3.55 14.60 3.77
N SER A 153 -4.12 13.44 3.72
CA SER A 153 -4.24 12.62 2.54
C SER A 153 -5.66 12.76 1.99
N LYS A 154 -5.85 12.41 0.75
CA LYS A 154 -7.11 12.46 0.00
C LYS A 154 -8.30 11.70 0.62
N TYR A 155 -8.14 11.11 1.76
CA TYR A 155 -9.24 10.56 2.54
C TYR A 155 -10.02 11.65 3.29
N ASP A 156 -9.42 12.84 3.49
CA ASP A 156 -10.15 14.03 3.90
C ASP A 156 -10.94 14.55 2.68
N LYS A 157 -12.13 14.00 2.48
CA LYS A 157 -13.13 14.64 1.61
C LYS A 157 -13.41 16.01 2.22
N LYS A 158 -12.81 17.07 1.66
CA LYS A 158 -13.34 18.43 1.89
C LYS A 158 -14.83 18.34 1.56
N PRO A 159 -15.73 18.71 2.48
CA PRO A 159 -17.15 18.77 2.15
C PRO A 159 -17.28 19.62 0.90
N ALA A 160 -18.01 19.12 -0.10
CA ALA A 160 -18.29 19.85 -1.32
C ALA A 160 -18.80 21.24 -0.90
N GLN A 161 -18.07 22.28 -1.25
CA GLN A 161 -18.54 23.67 -1.05
C GLN A 161 -19.85 23.76 -1.81
N THR A 162 -20.92 23.88 -1.07
CA THR A 162 -22.27 24.04 -1.61
C THR A 162 -22.24 25.30 -2.47
N VAL A 163 -22.58 25.16 -3.74
CA VAL A 163 -22.58 26.21 -4.79
C VAL A 163 -23.52 27.39 -4.46
N ASN A 164 -24.04 27.49 -3.27
CA ASN A 164 -25.00 28.51 -2.81
C ASN A 164 -24.37 29.79 -2.25
N GLN A 165 -23.03 29.89 -2.17
CA GLN A 165 -22.42 31.14 -1.67
C GLN A 165 -21.91 32.08 -2.78
N ILE A 166 -22.06 31.74 -4.07
CA ILE A 166 -21.60 32.61 -5.17
C ILE A 166 -22.72 33.54 -5.69
N LYS A 167 -23.97 33.39 -5.25
CA LYS A 167 -25.08 34.24 -5.68
C LYS A 167 -25.42 35.45 -4.78
N ALA A 168 -24.69 35.64 -3.69
CA ALA A 168 -24.98 36.74 -2.74
C ALA A 168 -24.08 37.98 -2.92
N SER A 169 -23.13 37.99 -3.83
CA SER A 169 -22.21 39.14 -4.02
C SER A 169 -22.37 39.90 -5.35
N THR A 170 -23.44 39.64 -6.13
CA THR A 170 -23.64 40.31 -7.41
C THR A 170 -24.97 41.09 -7.52
N VAL A 171 -25.58 41.42 -6.37
CA VAL A 171 -26.72 42.34 -6.38
C VAL A 171 -26.44 43.46 -5.37
N ASN A 172 -25.60 44.42 -5.75
CA ASN A 172 -25.56 45.80 -5.28
C ASN A 172 -24.48 46.56 -6.08
N LYS A 173 -24.86 47.02 -7.25
CA LYS A 173 -24.42 48.28 -7.88
C LYS A 173 -25.47 48.70 -8.89
#